data_2b4a1452cef1d7260ba553a80bb5cb7b
#
_entry.id   2b4a1452cef1d7260ba553a80bb5cb7b
#
_cell.length_a   1.000
_cell.length_b   1.000
_cell.length_c   1.000
_cell.angle_alpha   90.00
_cell.angle_beta   90.00
_cell.angle_gamma   90.00
#
_symmetry.space_group_name_H-M   'P 1'
#
loop_
_entity.id
_entity.type
_entity.pdbx_description
1 polymer ?
#
loop_
_entity_poly.entity_id
_entity_poly.type
_entity_poly.pdbx_seq_one_letter_code
_entity_poly.pdbx_strand_id
1 'polypeptide(L)'
;MDFFSTQNILVHIPIGAGGYDLSWIEAVGTIAGLLCIWLASLEKISNYAFGLVNVTLFAIIFFQIQLYASLLLQLFFFAANVYGWYAWSRQSSNHEAELQIRWLPRSKALCWLAACVVAIGLLTLFINPFFAFLTWIAVSLMQALGLQVSMPVLQPDAFPFWDSCMTVLSVVAMILMTRKYVENWLLWVIVNVISVVIFARQGVYAMSLEYLLLTFIALNGSRMWINSARERGSHAFSG
;
A
#
# COMPACT_ATOMS: atom_id res chain seq x y z
N MET A 1 13.15 23.78 -8.34
CA MET A 1 12.20 22.64 -8.15
C MET A 1 12.90 21.34 -7.77
N ASP A 2 14.09 21.43 -7.20
CA ASP A 2 14.96 20.25 -7.05
C ASP A 2 14.63 19.37 -5.85
N PHE A 3 13.83 19.84 -4.90
CA PHE A 3 13.47 19.05 -3.70
C PHE A 3 12.67 17.76 -4.06
N PHE A 4 11.77 17.85 -5.04
CA PHE A 4 10.97 16.71 -5.48
C PHE A 4 11.68 15.83 -6.52
N SER A 5 12.95 16.07 -6.81
CA SER A 5 13.75 15.23 -7.70
C SER A 5 14.33 14.05 -6.94
N THR A 6 14.21 12.85 -7.53
CA THR A 6 14.90 11.63 -7.04
C THR A 6 16.42 11.73 -7.18
N GLN A 7 16.94 12.70 -7.94
CA GLN A 7 18.37 12.95 -8.07
C GLN A 7 18.97 13.82 -6.94
N ASN A 8 18.11 14.38 -6.08
CA ASN A 8 18.55 15.12 -4.91
C ASN A 8 18.86 14.16 -3.75
N ILE A 9 20.09 13.64 -3.76
CA ILE A 9 20.54 12.59 -2.83
C ILE A 9 20.77 13.20 -1.45
N LEU A 10 20.12 12.62 -0.43
CA LEU A 10 20.32 12.95 0.97
C LEU A 10 21.54 12.23 1.55
N VAL A 11 21.63 10.93 1.29
CA VAL A 11 22.70 10.08 1.81
C VAL A 11 22.94 8.89 0.90
N HIS A 12 24.22 8.54 0.72
CA HIS A 12 24.63 7.30 0.10
C HIS A 12 24.79 6.21 1.16
N ILE A 13 23.99 5.15 1.04
CA ILE A 13 24.01 4.03 1.97
C ILE A 13 24.78 2.89 1.33
N PRO A 14 25.92 2.44 1.87
CA PRO A 14 26.76 1.39 1.27
C PRO A 14 26.15 0.00 1.51
N ILE A 15 25.07 -0.34 0.80
CA ILE A 15 24.40 -1.65 0.86
C ILE A 15 24.50 -2.32 -0.51
N GLY A 16 25.00 -3.56 -0.54
CA GLY A 16 25.18 -4.31 -1.79
C GLY A 16 26.35 -3.83 -2.65
N ALA A 17 26.42 -4.32 -3.90
CA ALA A 17 27.59 -4.11 -4.79
C ALA A 17 27.69 -2.69 -5.38
N GLY A 18 26.71 -1.81 -5.19
CA GLY A 18 26.71 -0.45 -5.74
C GLY A 18 26.28 0.66 -4.78
N GLY A 19 25.91 0.30 -3.54
CA GLY A 19 25.30 1.24 -2.61
C GLY A 19 23.84 1.62 -3.00
N TYR A 20 23.20 2.41 -2.16
CA TYR A 20 21.86 2.95 -2.39
C TYR A 20 21.84 4.44 -2.14
N ASP A 21 21.47 5.21 -3.15
CA ASP A 21 21.35 6.66 -3.08
C ASP A 21 19.95 7.04 -2.63
N LEU A 22 19.80 7.34 -1.33
CA LEU A 22 18.52 7.76 -0.75
C LEU A 22 18.28 9.24 -1.03
N SER A 23 17.22 9.57 -1.76
CA SER A 23 16.82 10.96 -2.01
C SER A 23 15.99 11.54 -0.85
N TRP A 24 15.92 12.88 -0.78
CA TRP A 24 15.10 13.58 0.22
C TRP A 24 13.62 13.17 0.13
N ILE A 25 13.09 13.10 -1.08
CA ILE A 25 11.69 12.75 -1.30
C ILE A 25 11.38 11.31 -0.83
N GLU A 26 12.31 10.36 -1.05
CA GLU A 26 12.20 9.00 -0.55
C GLU A 26 12.27 8.94 0.98
N ALA A 27 13.25 9.67 1.57
CA ALA A 27 13.40 9.71 3.02
C ALA A 27 12.14 10.25 3.72
N VAL A 28 11.61 11.39 3.27
CA VAL A 28 10.38 11.98 3.82
C VAL A 28 9.18 11.09 3.57
N GLY A 29 9.05 10.52 2.36
CA GLY A 29 7.98 9.60 2.00
C GLY A 29 7.99 8.35 2.88
N THR A 30 9.15 7.73 3.08
CA THR A 30 9.31 6.53 3.92
C THR A 30 9.00 6.83 5.39
N ILE A 31 9.52 7.93 5.96
CA ILE A 31 9.21 8.34 7.34
C ILE A 31 7.70 8.56 7.50
N ALA A 32 7.06 9.25 6.55
CA ALA A 32 5.62 9.47 6.57
C ALA A 32 4.84 8.15 6.50
N GLY A 33 5.28 7.18 5.68
CA GLY A 33 4.69 5.85 5.60
C GLY A 33 4.79 5.08 6.90
N LEU A 34 5.97 5.04 7.52
CA LEU A 34 6.19 4.39 8.82
C LEU A 34 5.32 5.01 9.92
N LEU A 35 5.25 6.36 9.98
CA LEU A 35 4.37 7.06 10.91
C LEU A 35 2.89 6.78 10.65
N CYS A 36 2.47 6.72 9.38
CA CYS A 36 1.11 6.35 9.01
C CYS A 36 0.73 4.99 9.59
N ILE A 37 1.52 3.96 9.34
CA ILE A 37 1.24 2.60 9.81
C ILE A 37 1.31 2.51 11.33
N TRP A 38 2.30 3.17 11.95
CA TRP A 38 2.40 3.25 13.42
C TRP A 38 1.16 3.88 14.04
N LEU A 39 0.72 5.05 13.55
CA LEU A 39 -0.46 5.75 14.05
C LEU A 39 -1.76 4.99 13.77
N ALA A 40 -1.84 4.27 12.63
CA ALA A 40 -2.97 3.39 12.34
C ALA A 40 -3.06 2.23 13.34
N SER A 41 -1.93 1.67 13.77
CA SER A 41 -1.91 0.62 14.80
C SER A 41 -2.44 1.13 16.15
N LEU A 42 -2.26 2.42 16.44
CA LEU A 42 -2.76 3.11 17.63
C LEU A 42 -4.18 3.70 17.48
N GLU A 43 -4.89 3.40 16.40
CA GLU A 43 -6.20 3.96 16.03
C GLU A 43 -6.22 5.50 15.93
N LYS A 44 -5.08 6.14 15.69
CA LYS A 44 -5.02 7.60 15.60
C LYS A 44 -5.42 8.06 14.20
N ILE A 45 -6.43 8.94 14.12
CA ILE A 45 -6.93 9.50 12.85
C ILE A 45 -5.83 10.25 12.05
N SER A 46 -4.82 10.78 12.75
CA SER A 46 -3.67 11.44 12.11
C SER A 46 -2.86 10.52 11.20
N ASN A 47 -3.07 9.19 11.26
CA ASN A 47 -2.45 8.25 10.32
C ASN A 47 -2.74 8.64 8.86
N TYR A 48 -3.97 9.10 8.57
CA TYR A 48 -4.39 9.46 7.22
C TYR A 48 -3.64 10.69 6.67
N ALA A 49 -3.29 11.66 7.51
CA ALA A 49 -2.47 12.79 7.08
C ALA A 49 -1.07 12.34 6.62
N PHE A 50 -0.42 11.49 7.42
CA PHE A 50 0.86 10.91 7.05
C PHE A 50 0.74 9.96 5.85
N GLY A 51 -0.35 9.21 5.76
CA GLY A 51 -0.66 8.38 4.60
C GLY A 51 -0.77 9.18 3.31
N LEU A 52 -1.48 10.31 3.33
CA LEU A 52 -1.60 11.20 2.16
C LEU A 52 -0.25 11.79 1.75
N VAL A 53 0.60 12.18 2.70
CA VAL A 53 1.96 12.64 2.40
C VAL A 53 2.76 11.52 1.74
N ASN A 54 2.77 10.32 2.32
CA ASN A 54 3.49 9.17 1.79
C ASN A 54 3.06 8.85 0.35
N VAL A 55 1.77 8.60 0.11
CA VAL A 55 1.28 8.20 -1.22
C VAL A 55 1.50 9.27 -2.28
N THR A 56 1.44 10.55 -1.92
CA THR A 56 1.71 11.67 -2.84
C THR A 56 3.17 11.70 -3.24
N LEU A 57 4.08 11.60 -2.28
CA LEU A 57 5.52 11.63 -2.55
C LEU A 57 5.95 10.38 -3.35
N PHE A 58 5.47 9.20 -3.00
CA PHE A 58 5.75 7.98 -3.76
C PHE A 58 5.13 7.99 -5.16
N ALA A 59 3.95 8.60 -5.36
CA ALA A 59 3.40 8.79 -6.70
C ALA A 59 4.33 9.67 -7.58
N ILE A 60 4.91 10.74 -7.02
CA ILE A 60 5.87 11.59 -7.71
C ILE A 60 7.15 10.81 -8.05
N ILE A 61 7.65 9.99 -7.14
CA ILE A 61 8.82 9.12 -7.37
C ILE A 61 8.53 8.13 -8.49
N PHE A 62 7.43 7.40 -8.42
CA PHE A 62 7.08 6.38 -9.41
C PHE A 62 6.83 6.97 -10.80
N PHE A 63 6.32 8.20 -10.88
CA PHE A 63 6.25 8.93 -12.14
C PHE A 63 7.64 9.20 -12.72
N GLN A 64 8.60 9.66 -11.90
CA GLN A 64 9.96 9.98 -12.35
C GLN A 64 10.75 8.74 -12.80
N ILE A 65 10.57 7.61 -12.13
CA ILE A 65 11.24 6.34 -12.46
C ILE A 65 10.43 5.45 -13.40
N GLN A 66 9.32 5.96 -13.95
CA GLN A 66 8.48 5.29 -14.94
C GLN A 66 7.83 3.97 -14.46
N LEU A 67 7.56 3.86 -13.16
CA LEU A 67 6.79 2.74 -12.59
C LEU A 67 5.30 3.08 -12.53
N TYR A 68 4.65 3.08 -13.68
CA TYR A 68 3.29 3.59 -13.81
C TYR A 68 2.20 2.79 -13.08
N ALA A 69 2.41 1.50 -12.83
CA ALA A 69 1.46 0.73 -12.06
C ALA A 69 1.53 1.01 -10.57
N SER A 70 2.75 1.07 -10.05
CA SER A 70 2.96 1.53 -8.69
C SER A 70 2.38 2.93 -8.49
N LEU A 71 2.47 3.81 -9.51
CA LEU A 71 1.78 5.10 -9.52
C LEU A 71 0.25 4.94 -9.39
N LEU A 72 -0.36 4.05 -10.17
CA LEU A 72 -1.82 3.82 -10.11
C LEU A 72 -2.25 3.25 -8.75
N LEU A 73 -1.44 2.37 -8.16
CA LEU A 73 -1.68 1.87 -6.79
C LEU A 73 -1.61 3.01 -5.77
N GLN A 74 -0.70 3.99 -5.91
CA GLN A 74 -0.65 5.17 -5.04
C GLN A 74 -1.89 6.06 -5.20
N LEU A 75 -2.43 6.22 -6.41
CA LEU A 75 -3.69 6.93 -6.63
C LEU A 75 -4.86 6.24 -5.92
N PHE A 76 -4.92 4.91 -5.98
CA PHE A 76 -5.90 4.14 -5.19
C PHE A 76 -5.72 4.39 -3.69
N PHE A 77 -4.49 4.30 -3.17
CA PHE A 77 -4.23 4.55 -1.75
C PHE A 77 -4.52 5.99 -1.34
N PHE A 78 -4.31 6.97 -2.23
CA PHE A 78 -4.70 8.35 -1.97
C PHE A 78 -6.22 8.46 -1.74
N ALA A 79 -7.02 7.92 -2.65
CA ALA A 79 -8.47 7.91 -2.52
C ALA A 79 -8.94 7.14 -1.26
N ALA A 80 -8.31 6.01 -0.96
CA ALA A 80 -8.60 5.21 0.23
C ALA A 80 -8.25 5.95 1.53
N ASN A 81 -7.15 6.70 1.57
CA ASN A 81 -6.78 7.54 2.73
C ASN A 81 -7.77 8.69 2.93
N VAL A 82 -8.20 9.38 1.86
CA VAL A 82 -9.23 10.42 1.94
C VAL A 82 -10.55 9.86 2.46
N TYR A 83 -10.98 8.72 1.91
CA TYR A 83 -12.20 8.04 2.37
C TYR A 83 -12.10 7.59 3.83
N GLY A 84 -11.00 6.97 4.21
CA GLY A 84 -10.77 6.51 5.58
C GLY A 84 -10.74 7.67 6.57
N TRP A 85 -10.08 8.79 6.22
CA TRP A 85 -10.11 10.01 7.04
C TRP A 85 -11.53 10.51 7.24
N TYR A 86 -12.29 10.64 6.15
CA TYR A 86 -13.70 11.03 6.22
C TYR A 86 -14.52 10.07 7.09
N ALA A 87 -14.36 8.75 6.89
CA ALA A 87 -15.11 7.75 7.65
C ALA A 87 -14.79 7.78 9.16
N TRP A 88 -13.51 7.96 9.52
CA TRP A 88 -13.10 8.03 10.93
C TRP A 88 -13.44 9.38 11.57
N SER A 89 -13.41 10.49 10.82
CA SER A 89 -13.75 11.83 11.34
C SER A 89 -15.23 11.97 11.66
N ARG A 90 -16.13 11.47 10.81
CA ARG A 90 -17.59 11.59 11.04
C ARG A 90 -18.07 10.89 12.31
N GLN A 91 -17.41 9.82 12.64
CA GLN A 91 -17.76 9.03 13.82
C GLN A 91 -17.38 9.71 15.13
N SER A 92 -16.34 10.55 15.13
CA SER A 92 -15.95 11.34 16.31
C SER A 92 -16.92 12.51 16.59
N SER A 93 -17.65 13.00 15.58
CA SER A 93 -18.47 14.22 15.71
C SER A 93 -19.96 13.99 15.97
N ASN A 94 -20.53 12.81 15.68
CA ASN A 94 -21.98 12.64 15.62
C ASN A 94 -22.60 11.81 16.75
N HIS A 95 -21.91 11.39 17.81
CA HIS A 95 -22.43 10.43 18.81
C HIS A 95 -23.07 9.15 18.20
N GLU A 96 -22.97 8.96 16.89
CA GLU A 96 -23.26 7.67 16.26
C GLU A 96 -22.22 6.65 16.74
N ALA A 97 -22.63 5.40 16.95
CA ALA A 97 -21.79 4.35 17.46
C ALA A 97 -20.44 4.35 16.74
N GLU A 98 -19.38 4.75 17.46
CA GLU A 98 -18.01 4.82 16.94
C GLU A 98 -17.66 3.50 16.27
N LEU A 99 -17.17 3.53 15.02
CA LEU A 99 -16.80 2.31 14.29
C LEU A 99 -15.71 1.58 15.09
N GLN A 100 -16.12 0.54 15.77
CA GLN A 100 -15.25 -0.20 16.67
C GLN A 100 -14.42 -1.22 15.89
N ILE A 101 -13.22 -1.51 16.38
CA ILE A 101 -12.41 -2.62 15.91
C ILE A 101 -13.18 -3.91 16.15
N ARG A 102 -13.32 -4.72 15.09
CA ARG A 102 -14.09 -5.96 15.12
C ARG A 102 -13.52 -7.00 14.17
N TRP A 103 -13.90 -8.24 14.39
CA TRP A 103 -13.62 -9.33 13.47
C TRP A 103 -14.60 -9.36 12.31
N LEU A 104 -14.13 -9.83 11.18
CA LEU A 104 -14.96 -10.05 10.00
C LEU A 104 -15.84 -11.30 10.20
N PRO A 105 -17.17 -11.24 9.98
CA PRO A 105 -18.03 -12.43 10.02
C PRO A 105 -17.55 -13.51 9.03
N ARG A 106 -17.69 -14.79 9.40
CA ARG A 106 -17.21 -15.94 8.58
C ARG A 106 -17.66 -15.88 7.13
N SER A 107 -18.94 -15.57 6.91
CA SER A 107 -19.51 -15.48 5.56
C SER A 107 -18.82 -14.42 4.71
N LYS A 108 -18.56 -13.23 5.30
CA LYS A 108 -17.85 -12.14 4.63
C LYS A 108 -16.37 -12.48 4.43
N ALA A 109 -15.72 -13.15 5.39
CA ALA A 109 -14.33 -13.59 5.27
C ALA A 109 -14.17 -14.57 4.11
N LEU A 110 -15.08 -15.53 3.96
CA LEU A 110 -15.10 -16.47 2.82
C LEU A 110 -15.33 -15.77 1.49
N CYS A 111 -16.26 -14.78 1.44
CA CYS A 111 -16.46 -13.97 0.24
C CYS A 111 -15.19 -13.17 -0.14
N TRP A 112 -14.53 -12.55 0.82
CA TRP A 112 -13.29 -11.82 0.58
C TRP A 112 -12.16 -12.75 0.14
N LEU A 113 -12.03 -13.93 0.76
CA LEU A 113 -11.05 -14.94 0.36
C LEU A 113 -11.28 -15.41 -1.08
N ALA A 114 -12.53 -15.75 -1.44
CA ALA A 114 -12.88 -16.13 -2.80
C ALA A 114 -12.61 -15.01 -3.80
N ALA A 115 -12.97 -13.76 -3.47
CA ALA A 115 -12.68 -12.60 -4.29
C ALA A 115 -11.18 -12.40 -4.49
N CYS A 116 -10.36 -12.54 -3.44
CA CYS A 116 -8.90 -12.46 -3.55
C CYS A 116 -8.35 -13.55 -4.48
N VAL A 117 -8.76 -14.81 -4.29
CA VAL A 117 -8.27 -15.93 -5.13
C VAL A 117 -8.61 -15.68 -6.60
N VAL A 118 -9.86 -15.31 -6.90
CA VAL A 118 -10.27 -15.00 -8.28
C VAL A 118 -9.52 -13.80 -8.84
N ALA A 119 -9.42 -12.71 -8.09
CA ALA A 119 -8.73 -11.50 -8.53
C ALA A 119 -7.23 -11.73 -8.76
N ILE A 120 -6.56 -12.47 -7.86
CA ILE A 120 -5.14 -12.86 -8.02
C ILE A 120 -4.98 -13.72 -9.27
N GLY A 121 -5.82 -14.73 -9.46
CA GLY A 121 -5.77 -15.60 -10.65
C GLY A 121 -5.95 -14.81 -11.94
N LEU A 122 -6.97 -13.96 -12.01
CA LEU A 122 -7.22 -13.11 -13.19
C LEU A 122 -6.07 -12.13 -13.43
N LEU A 123 -5.61 -11.44 -12.39
CA LEU A 123 -4.53 -10.47 -12.53
C LEU A 123 -3.23 -11.15 -12.96
N THR A 124 -2.90 -12.32 -12.40
CA THR A 124 -1.72 -13.09 -12.79
C THR A 124 -1.74 -13.46 -14.28
N LEU A 125 -2.90 -13.84 -14.81
CA LEU A 125 -3.04 -14.21 -16.21
C LEU A 125 -3.02 -12.98 -17.14
N PHE A 126 -3.55 -11.85 -16.69
CA PHE A 126 -3.77 -10.66 -17.52
C PHE A 126 -2.92 -9.46 -17.13
N ILE A 127 -1.96 -9.58 -16.19
CA ILE A 127 -1.18 -8.45 -15.69
C ILE A 127 -0.49 -7.67 -16.82
N ASN A 128 0.18 -8.35 -17.74
CA ASN A 128 0.91 -7.71 -18.82
C ASN A 128 0.00 -6.97 -19.82
N PRO A 129 -1.06 -7.59 -20.39
CA PRO A 129 -1.97 -6.87 -21.29
C PRO A 129 -2.79 -5.79 -20.56
N PHE A 130 -3.13 -6.00 -19.30
CA PHE A 130 -3.81 -5.00 -18.48
C PHE A 130 -2.93 -3.77 -18.27
N PHE A 131 -1.67 -3.99 -17.96
CA PHE A 131 -0.65 -2.95 -17.82
C PHE A 131 -0.43 -2.16 -19.10
N ALA A 132 -0.28 -2.86 -20.22
CA ALA A 132 -0.15 -2.24 -21.52
C ALA A 132 -1.36 -1.37 -21.86
N PHE A 133 -2.56 -1.83 -21.53
CA PHE A 133 -3.81 -1.07 -21.74
C PHE A 133 -3.87 0.20 -20.86
N LEU A 134 -3.56 0.10 -19.57
CA LEU A 134 -3.54 1.25 -18.67
C LEU A 134 -2.48 2.28 -19.09
N THR A 135 -1.30 1.81 -19.48
CA THR A 135 -0.22 2.68 -19.98
C THR A 135 -0.65 3.39 -21.26
N TRP A 136 -1.33 2.67 -22.17
CA TRP A 136 -1.87 3.27 -23.39
C TRP A 136 -2.90 4.36 -23.07
N ILE A 137 -3.83 4.13 -22.15
CA ILE A 137 -4.79 5.16 -21.70
C ILE A 137 -4.04 6.37 -21.13
N ALA A 138 -3.10 6.14 -20.20
CA ALA A 138 -2.36 7.22 -19.55
C ALA A 138 -1.58 8.07 -20.55
N VAL A 139 -0.85 7.44 -21.48
CA VAL A 139 -0.10 8.13 -22.52
C VAL A 139 -1.04 8.88 -23.48
N SER A 140 -2.17 8.27 -23.86
CA SER A 140 -3.15 8.93 -24.73
C SER A 140 -3.76 10.18 -24.08
N LEU A 141 -4.06 10.12 -22.79
CA LEU A 141 -4.55 11.27 -22.03
C LEU A 141 -3.48 12.38 -21.93
N MET A 142 -2.22 12.02 -21.66
CA MET A 142 -1.11 12.99 -21.61
C MET A 142 -0.92 13.67 -22.97
N GLN A 143 -0.97 12.91 -24.06
CA GLN A 143 -0.87 13.44 -25.43
C GLN A 143 -2.06 14.37 -25.74
N ALA A 144 -3.28 14.01 -25.33
CA ALA A 144 -4.47 14.86 -25.49
C ALA A 144 -4.35 16.19 -24.72
N LEU A 145 -3.59 16.20 -23.62
CA LEU A 145 -3.25 17.41 -22.85
C LEU A 145 -2.06 18.19 -23.44
N GLY A 146 -1.56 17.79 -24.60
CA GLY A 146 -0.46 18.48 -25.31
C GLY A 146 0.94 18.10 -24.81
N LEU A 147 1.07 17.08 -23.95
CA LEU A 147 2.37 16.58 -23.49
C LEU A 147 3.00 15.66 -24.56
N GLN A 148 4.26 15.89 -24.89
CA GLN A 148 5.00 15.04 -25.82
C GLN A 148 5.58 13.83 -25.08
N VAL A 149 4.74 12.82 -24.84
CA VAL A 149 5.12 11.56 -24.19
C VAL A 149 5.09 10.44 -25.21
N SER A 150 6.18 9.68 -25.32
CA SER A 150 6.24 8.46 -26.13
C SER A 150 5.76 7.25 -25.34
N MET A 151 5.25 6.25 -26.05
CA MET A 151 4.86 4.97 -25.44
C MET A 151 6.10 4.26 -24.90
N PRO A 152 6.17 3.94 -23.60
CA PRO A 152 7.30 3.21 -23.02
C PRO A 152 7.29 1.76 -23.51
N VAL A 153 8.49 1.17 -23.66
CA VAL A 153 8.65 -0.27 -23.90
C VAL A 153 8.45 -0.98 -22.57
N LEU A 154 7.31 -1.64 -22.41
CA LEU A 154 7.01 -2.41 -21.20
C LEU A 154 7.73 -3.76 -21.22
N GLN A 155 8.49 -4.07 -20.19
CA GLN A 155 9.02 -5.41 -19.97
C GLN A 155 7.95 -6.27 -19.28
N PRO A 156 7.89 -7.60 -19.59
CA PRO A 156 7.01 -8.51 -18.88
C PRO A 156 7.31 -8.51 -17.38
N ASP A 157 6.29 -8.69 -16.57
CA ASP A 157 6.45 -8.84 -15.13
C ASP A 157 7.31 -10.06 -14.79
N ALA A 158 8.30 -9.86 -13.92
CA ALA A 158 9.24 -10.92 -13.54
C ALA A 158 8.63 -11.93 -12.55
N PHE A 159 7.60 -11.53 -11.79
CA PHE A 159 6.94 -12.34 -10.77
C PHE A 159 5.41 -12.17 -10.79
N PRO A 160 4.71 -12.48 -11.91
CA PRO A 160 3.30 -12.12 -12.12
C PRO A 160 2.37 -12.54 -10.99
N PHE A 161 2.56 -13.75 -10.45
CA PHE A 161 1.74 -14.28 -9.35
C PHE A 161 1.97 -13.49 -8.05
N TRP A 162 3.23 -13.26 -7.67
CA TRP A 162 3.57 -12.60 -6.42
C TRP A 162 3.23 -11.12 -6.44
N ASP A 163 3.42 -10.45 -7.59
CA ASP A 163 3.04 -9.06 -7.78
C ASP A 163 1.51 -8.89 -7.74
N SER A 164 0.77 -9.82 -8.35
CA SER A 164 -0.69 -9.88 -8.25
C SER A 164 -1.16 -10.11 -6.81
N CYS A 165 -0.49 -11.00 -6.05
CA CYS A 165 -0.78 -11.20 -4.63
C CYS A 165 -0.57 -9.91 -3.84
N MET A 166 0.60 -9.26 -3.98
CA MET A 166 0.90 -8.01 -3.29
C MET A 166 -0.16 -6.94 -3.60
N THR A 167 -0.49 -6.76 -4.87
CA THR A 167 -1.46 -5.75 -5.33
C THR A 167 -2.86 -6.02 -4.78
N VAL A 168 -3.42 -7.20 -5.01
CA VAL A 168 -4.79 -7.53 -4.59
C VAL A 168 -4.93 -7.52 -3.07
N LEU A 169 -3.98 -8.14 -2.36
CA LEU A 169 -4.03 -8.19 -0.90
C LEU A 169 -3.85 -6.80 -0.27
N SER A 170 -3.04 -5.91 -0.86
CA SER A 170 -2.88 -4.53 -0.40
C SER A 170 -4.18 -3.73 -0.55
N VAL A 171 -4.87 -3.87 -1.69
CA VAL A 171 -6.16 -3.22 -1.92
C VAL A 171 -7.19 -3.70 -0.89
N VAL A 172 -7.30 -5.00 -0.70
CA VAL A 172 -8.25 -5.58 0.27
C VAL A 172 -7.88 -5.20 1.70
N ALA A 173 -6.58 -5.26 2.07
CA ALA A 173 -6.09 -4.84 3.38
C ALA A 173 -6.49 -3.39 3.68
N MET A 174 -6.31 -2.48 2.72
CA MET A 174 -6.68 -1.07 2.89
C MET A 174 -8.20 -0.90 3.06
N ILE A 175 -9.02 -1.61 2.30
CA ILE A 175 -10.48 -1.59 2.45
C ILE A 175 -10.90 -2.11 3.83
N LEU A 176 -10.32 -3.21 4.31
CA LEU A 176 -10.63 -3.75 5.63
C LEU A 176 -10.14 -2.84 6.75
N MET A 177 -8.98 -2.19 6.58
CA MET A 177 -8.42 -1.24 7.52
C MET A 177 -9.30 0.00 7.70
N THR A 178 -9.79 0.59 6.61
CA THR A 178 -10.69 1.76 6.68
C THR A 178 -12.02 1.41 7.37
N ARG A 179 -12.42 0.15 7.34
CA ARG A 179 -13.62 -0.37 8.02
C ARG A 179 -13.35 -0.94 9.41
N LYS A 180 -12.13 -0.81 9.95
CA LYS A 180 -11.68 -1.28 11.26
C LYS A 180 -11.85 -2.80 11.48
N TYR A 181 -11.61 -3.61 10.46
CA TYR A 181 -11.57 -5.07 10.59
C TYR A 181 -10.16 -5.56 10.95
N VAL A 182 -10.04 -6.44 11.94
CA VAL A 182 -8.75 -6.97 12.45
C VAL A 182 -7.95 -7.67 11.37
N GLU A 183 -8.61 -8.36 10.45
CA GLU A 183 -8.01 -9.16 9.38
C GLU A 183 -7.13 -8.34 8.42
N ASN A 184 -7.29 -7.01 8.36
CA ASN A 184 -6.42 -6.16 7.56
C ASN A 184 -4.93 -6.37 7.91
N TRP A 185 -4.63 -6.51 9.21
CA TRP A 185 -3.26 -6.67 9.68
C TRP A 185 -2.63 -7.97 9.21
N LEU A 186 -3.41 -9.08 9.16
CA LEU A 186 -2.94 -10.33 8.60
C LEU A 186 -2.56 -10.17 7.13
N LEU A 187 -3.38 -9.48 6.36
CA LEU A 187 -3.10 -9.22 4.94
C LEU A 187 -1.84 -8.36 4.79
N TRP A 188 -1.67 -7.31 5.60
CA TRP A 188 -0.44 -6.51 5.58
C TRP A 188 0.80 -7.32 5.94
N VAL A 189 0.73 -8.22 6.93
CA VAL A 189 1.85 -9.13 7.24
C VAL A 189 2.19 -10.01 6.04
N ILE A 190 1.20 -10.60 5.37
CA ILE A 190 1.42 -11.43 4.18
C ILE A 190 2.07 -10.62 3.06
N VAL A 191 1.53 -9.44 2.75
CA VAL A 191 2.08 -8.54 1.72
C VAL A 191 3.53 -8.18 2.05
N ASN A 192 3.81 -7.77 3.28
CA ASN A 192 5.14 -7.34 3.68
C ASN A 192 6.15 -8.50 3.60
N VAL A 193 5.79 -9.71 4.03
CA VAL A 193 6.66 -10.90 3.93
C VAL A 193 6.97 -11.24 2.47
N ILE A 194 5.96 -11.21 1.60
CA ILE A 194 6.17 -11.41 0.16
C ILE A 194 7.13 -10.34 -0.39
N SER A 195 6.91 -9.07 -0.04
CA SER A 195 7.73 -7.94 -0.47
C SER A 195 9.18 -8.07 -0.02
N VAL A 196 9.42 -8.47 1.24
CA VAL A 196 10.79 -8.74 1.75
C VAL A 196 11.51 -9.76 0.86
N VAL A 197 10.85 -10.87 0.54
CA VAL A 197 11.46 -11.94 -0.28
C VAL A 197 11.69 -11.47 -1.72
N ILE A 198 10.71 -10.83 -2.34
CA ILE A 198 10.79 -10.39 -3.73
C ILE A 198 11.88 -9.33 -3.91
N PHE A 199 11.90 -8.28 -3.07
CA PHE A 199 12.91 -7.24 -3.16
C PHE A 199 14.33 -7.74 -2.82
N ALA A 200 14.47 -8.68 -1.86
CA ALA A 200 15.75 -9.33 -1.60
C ALA A 200 16.25 -10.13 -2.83
N ARG A 201 15.35 -10.86 -3.52
CA ARG A 201 15.68 -11.57 -4.76
C ARG A 201 16.05 -10.64 -5.92
N GLN A 202 15.47 -9.46 -5.97
CA GLN A 202 15.82 -8.43 -6.95
C GLN A 202 17.10 -7.65 -6.60
N GLY A 203 17.71 -7.91 -5.44
CA GLY A 203 18.89 -7.20 -4.97
C GLY A 203 18.61 -5.79 -4.41
N VAL A 204 17.34 -5.44 -4.19
CA VAL A 204 16.92 -4.14 -3.65
C VAL A 204 16.78 -4.25 -2.12
N TYR A 205 17.91 -4.40 -1.45
CA TYR A 205 17.96 -4.72 -0.01
C TYR A 205 17.39 -3.62 0.89
N ALA A 206 17.49 -2.35 0.49
CA ALA A 206 16.92 -1.23 1.26
C ALA A 206 15.39 -1.34 1.36
N MET A 207 14.70 -1.60 0.24
CA MET A 207 13.25 -1.85 0.26
C MET A 207 12.91 -3.13 1.03
N SER A 208 13.70 -4.19 0.89
CA SER A 208 13.50 -5.41 1.67
C SER A 208 13.56 -5.14 3.18
N LEU A 209 14.50 -4.31 3.64
CA LEU A 209 14.61 -3.90 5.04
C LEU A 209 13.40 -3.06 5.48
N GLU A 210 12.94 -2.12 4.65
CA GLU A 210 11.73 -1.33 4.93
C GLU A 210 10.52 -2.23 5.16
N TYR A 211 10.25 -3.18 4.26
CA TYR A 211 9.14 -4.12 4.41
C TYR A 211 9.30 -5.06 5.61
N LEU A 212 10.54 -5.39 5.98
CA LEU A 212 10.81 -6.12 7.22
C LEU A 212 10.39 -5.30 8.46
N LEU A 213 10.72 -4.00 8.52
CA LEU A 213 10.27 -3.10 9.58
C LEU A 213 8.74 -2.97 9.59
N LEU A 214 8.12 -2.81 8.42
CA LEU A 214 6.66 -2.77 8.29
C LEU A 214 6.01 -4.07 8.76
N THR A 215 6.65 -5.23 8.58
CA THR A 215 6.17 -6.51 9.11
C THR A 215 6.09 -6.49 10.64
N PHE A 216 7.11 -5.99 11.32
CA PHE A 216 7.09 -5.87 12.79
C PHE A 216 6.00 -4.91 13.27
N ILE A 217 5.83 -3.77 12.61
CA ILE A 217 4.77 -2.81 12.91
C ILE A 217 3.40 -3.47 12.70
N ALA A 218 3.19 -4.20 11.61
CA ALA A 218 1.94 -4.89 11.33
C ALA A 218 1.64 -5.99 12.35
N LEU A 219 2.63 -6.75 12.79
CA LEU A 219 2.47 -7.74 13.86
C LEU A 219 2.07 -7.09 15.18
N ASN A 220 2.68 -5.96 15.54
CA ASN A 220 2.30 -5.20 16.74
C ASN A 220 0.88 -4.62 16.63
N GLY A 221 0.55 -4.01 15.49
CA GLY A 221 -0.80 -3.51 15.18
C GLY A 221 -1.86 -4.62 15.27
N SER A 222 -1.54 -5.80 14.74
CA SER A 222 -2.40 -6.99 14.85
C SER A 222 -2.72 -7.33 16.32
N ARG A 223 -1.69 -7.39 17.18
CA ARG A 223 -1.87 -7.66 18.61
C ARG A 223 -2.75 -6.63 19.29
N MET A 224 -2.51 -5.34 19.01
CA MET A 224 -3.27 -4.24 19.62
C MET A 224 -4.74 -4.31 19.20
N TRP A 225 -5.03 -4.51 17.91
CA TRP A 225 -6.38 -4.58 17.41
C TRP A 225 -7.13 -5.85 17.85
N ILE A 226 -6.45 -6.99 17.97
CA ILE A 226 -7.02 -8.23 18.55
C ILE A 226 -7.45 -7.99 20.00
N ASN A 227 -6.61 -7.37 20.81
CA ASN A 227 -6.93 -7.08 22.20
C ASN A 227 -8.10 -6.10 22.30
N SER A 228 -8.08 -5.01 21.52
CA SER A 228 -9.17 -4.04 21.49
C SER A 228 -10.50 -4.66 21.04
N ALA A 229 -10.49 -5.55 20.03
CA ALA A 229 -11.69 -6.26 19.61
C ALA A 229 -12.25 -7.18 20.70
N ARG A 230 -11.38 -7.89 21.44
CA ARG A 230 -11.77 -8.77 22.54
C ARG A 230 -12.36 -8.01 23.73
N GLU A 231 -11.74 -6.92 24.12
CA GLU A 231 -12.23 -6.04 25.20
C GLU A 231 -13.64 -5.49 24.91
N ARG A 232 -13.94 -5.28 23.64
CA ARG A 232 -15.26 -4.81 23.15
C ARG A 232 -16.24 -5.94 22.84
N GLY A 233 -15.95 -7.18 23.25
CA GLY A 233 -16.84 -8.34 23.09
C GLY A 233 -16.92 -8.89 21.66
N SER A 234 -16.06 -8.44 20.74
CA SER A 234 -15.95 -9.01 19.39
C SER A 234 -14.98 -10.18 19.39
N HIS A 235 -15.42 -11.33 18.92
CA HIS A 235 -14.60 -12.53 18.82
C HIS A 235 -14.41 -12.97 17.39
N ALA A 236 -13.25 -13.60 17.10
CA ALA A 236 -12.98 -14.17 15.79
C ALA A 236 -14.05 -15.21 15.44
N PHE A 237 -14.61 -15.11 14.23
CA PHE A 237 -15.60 -16.07 13.72
C PHE A 237 -16.93 -16.14 14.48
N SER A 238 -17.30 -15.13 15.27
CA SER A 238 -18.64 -15.01 15.82
C SER A 238 -19.58 -14.51 14.72
N GLY A 239 -20.47 -15.37 14.28
CA GLY A 239 -21.47 -15.08 13.25
C GLY A 239 -22.03 -16.33 12.65
#